data_693e45df00a7796cd0f7787d119fbeba
#
_entry.id   693e45df00a7796cd0f7787d119fbeba
#
_cell.length_a   1.000
_cell.length_b   1.000
_cell.length_c   1.000
_cell.angle_alpha   90.00
_cell.angle_beta   90.00
_cell.angle_gamma   90.00
#
_symmetry.space_group_name_H-M   'P 1'
#
loop_
_entity.id
_entity.type
_entity.pdbx_description
1 polymer ?
#
loop_
_entity_poly.entity_id
_entity_poly.type
_entity_poly.pdbx_seq_one_letter_code
_entity_poly.pdbx_strand_id
1 'polypeptide(L)'
;MANQAYAARYQLPDGRYAVNIDSAKTLAAEDSGLVQNVVATGVTITLPATATQGSWQIRDGGVPETDGPDGAIVSASVVTVDPNGSDTLAGLNQEGTEQDGKYFKNTGGKPGDEIHIINTGATDGGLIASTKGNWIAE
;
A
#
# COMPACT_ATOMS: atom_id res chain seq x y z
N MET A 1 11.81 -14.22 -13.82
CA MET A 1 11.97 -12.81 -13.63
C MET A 1 12.65 -12.51 -12.31
N ALA A 2 13.50 -11.55 -12.29
CA ALA A 2 14.12 -11.16 -11.06
C ALA A 2 13.06 -10.79 -10.03
N ASN A 3 13.29 -11.14 -8.81
CA ASN A 3 12.40 -10.78 -7.73
C ASN A 3 12.44 -9.28 -7.53
N GLN A 4 11.33 -8.63 -7.75
CA GLN A 4 11.20 -7.18 -7.63
C GLN A 4 11.67 -6.68 -6.26
N ALA A 5 11.38 -7.44 -5.21
CA ALA A 5 11.70 -7.03 -3.86
C ALA A 5 13.21 -6.87 -3.63
N TYR A 6 14.04 -7.56 -4.39
CA TYR A 6 15.48 -7.48 -4.19
C TYR A 6 16.15 -6.43 -5.06
N ALA A 7 15.64 -6.22 -6.27
CA ALA A 7 16.35 -5.43 -7.23
C ALA A 7 15.88 -3.99 -7.29
N ALA A 8 14.69 -3.71 -6.79
CA ALA A 8 13.95 -2.56 -7.25
C ALA A 8 13.79 -1.45 -6.24
N ARG A 9 14.64 -1.40 -5.21
CA ARG A 9 14.62 -0.24 -4.33
C ARG A 9 15.17 0.97 -5.06
N TYR A 10 14.38 2.03 -5.09
CA TYR A 10 14.79 3.28 -5.70
C TYR A 10 14.25 4.44 -4.89
N GLN A 11 14.87 5.58 -5.05
CA GLN A 11 14.49 6.77 -4.28
C GLN A 11 13.49 7.59 -5.09
N LEU A 12 12.38 7.95 -4.45
CA LEU A 12 11.41 8.89 -4.99
C LEU A 12 11.96 10.31 -4.92
N PRO A 13 11.43 11.22 -5.75
CA PRO A 13 11.87 12.63 -5.69
C PRO A 13 11.70 13.29 -4.32
N ASP A 14 10.79 12.79 -3.49
CA ASP A 14 10.56 13.31 -2.14
C ASP A 14 11.52 12.71 -1.09
N GLY A 15 12.45 11.88 -1.50
CA GLY A 15 13.46 11.29 -0.63
C GLY A 15 13.09 9.92 -0.07
N ARG A 16 11.85 9.49 -0.17
CA ARG A 16 11.46 8.17 0.30
C ARG A 16 11.99 7.09 -0.62
N TYR A 17 12.19 5.90 -0.08
CA TYR A 17 12.56 4.74 -0.89
C TYR A 17 11.33 3.90 -1.20
N ALA A 18 11.29 3.32 -2.38
CA ALA A 18 10.16 2.55 -2.87
C ALA A 18 10.61 1.25 -3.53
N VAL A 19 9.68 0.31 -3.60
CA VAL A 19 9.80 -0.90 -4.43
C VAL A 19 8.55 -1.03 -5.28
N ASN A 20 8.68 -1.54 -6.48
CA ASN A 20 7.54 -1.81 -7.34
C ASN A 20 6.97 -3.17 -7.04
N ILE A 21 5.66 -3.23 -6.93
CA ILE A 21 4.92 -4.46 -6.63
C ILE A 21 3.96 -4.74 -7.79
N ASP A 22 4.07 -5.90 -8.39
CA ASP A 22 3.22 -6.32 -9.51
C ASP A 22 2.39 -7.56 -9.20
N SER A 23 2.49 -8.09 -8.00
CA SER A 23 1.74 -9.27 -7.57
C SER A 23 1.48 -9.20 -6.06
N ALA A 24 0.58 -10.04 -5.56
CA ALA A 24 0.26 -10.08 -4.15
C ALA A 24 1.50 -10.26 -3.29
N LYS A 25 1.57 -9.51 -2.19
CA LYS A 25 2.73 -9.53 -1.30
C LYS A 25 2.27 -9.44 0.14
N THR A 26 2.91 -10.22 1.00
CA THR A 26 2.78 -10.07 2.44
C THR A 26 3.98 -9.29 2.95
N LEU A 27 3.73 -8.19 3.61
CA LEU A 27 4.79 -7.35 4.14
C LEU A 27 5.42 -7.97 5.39
N ALA A 28 6.67 -7.65 5.61
CA ALA A 28 7.43 -8.07 6.79
C ALA A 28 8.09 -6.85 7.42
N ALA A 29 8.70 -7.05 8.59
CA ALA A 29 9.31 -5.95 9.33
C ALA A 29 10.31 -5.14 8.50
N GLU A 30 11.05 -5.80 7.60
CA GLU A 30 12.02 -5.15 6.74
C GLU A 30 11.41 -4.22 5.69
N ASP A 31 10.10 -4.34 5.45
CA ASP A 31 9.40 -3.45 4.51
C ASP A 31 8.96 -2.13 5.16
N SER A 32 9.13 -2.01 6.47
CA SER A 32 8.77 -0.78 7.18
C SER A 32 9.55 0.41 6.63
N GLY A 33 8.83 1.48 6.38
CA GLY A 33 9.42 2.71 5.83
C GLY A 33 9.58 2.72 4.32
N LEU A 34 9.35 1.60 3.63
CA LEU A 34 9.41 1.54 2.18
C LEU A 34 8.02 1.81 1.60
N VAL A 35 7.97 2.56 0.51
CA VAL A 35 6.75 2.72 -0.26
C VAL A 35 6.55 1.50 -1.15
N GLN A 36 5.45 0.81 -0.95
CA GLN A 36 5.04 -0.30 -1.80
C GLN A 36 4.28 0.28 -2.98
N ASN A 37 4.97 0.49 -4.08
CA ASN A 37 4.41 1.15 -5.26
C ASN A 37 3.78 0.09 -6.17
N VAL A 38 2.46 -0.03 -6.12
CA VAL A 38 1.73 -1.08 -6.84
C VAL A 38 1.55 -0.66 -8.29
N VAL A 39 2.05 -1.49 -9.20
CA VAL A 39 2.09 -1.19 -10.64
C VAL A 39 1.27 -2.19 -11.48
N ALA A 40 0.42 -2.95 -10.84
CA ALA A 40 -0.49 -3.88 -11.52
C ALA A 40 -1.85 -3.83 -10.85
N THR A 41 -2.91 -4.10 -11.61
CA THR A 41 -4.25 -4.10 -11.06
C THR A 41 -4.58 -5.39 -10.30
N GLY A 42 -5.44 -5.28 -9.29
CA GLY A 42 -5.90 -6.44 -8.53
C GLY A 42 -4.90 -6.99 -7.52
N VAL A 43 -3.93 -6.20 -7.12
CA VAL A 43 -2.91 -6.62 -6.16
C VAL A 43 -3.43 -6.45 -4.74
N THR A 44 -3.24 -7.48 -3.92
CA THR A 44 -3.50 -7.41 -2.47
C THR A 44 -2.17 -7.36 -1.73
N ILE A 45 -2.03 -6.35 -0.90
CA ILE A 45 -0.91 -6.21 0.04
C ILE A 45 -1.42 -6.60 1.41
N THR A 46 -0.85 -7.66 1.99
CA THR A 46 -1.19 -8.10 3.34
C THR A 46 -0.19 -7.52 4.33
N LEU A 47 -0.71 -6.88 5.36
CA LEU A 47 0.11 -6.27 6.40
C LEU A 47 0.65 -7.33 7.35
N PRO A 48 1.77 -7.08 8.04
CA PRO A 48 2.22 -7.94 9.12
C PRO A 48 1.23 -7.88 10.29
N ALA A 49 1.31 -8.88 11.17
CA ALA A 49 0.55 -8.83 12.43
C ALA A 49 0.87 -7.54 13.18
N THR A 50 -0.13 -7.01 13.88
CA THR A 50 0.02 -5.71 14.57
C THR A 50 1.08 -5.71 15.65
N ALA A 51 1.45 -6.88 16.17
CA ALA A 51 2.59 -7.01 17.06
C ALA A 51 3.91 -6.62 16.39
N THR A 52 3.99 -6.68 15.06
CA THR A 52 5.14 -6.20 14.31
C THR A 52 5.02 -4.70 14.16
N GLN A 53 5.78 -3.96 14.95
CA GLN A 53 5.79 -2.50 14.88
C GLN A 53 6.39 -2.05 13.56
N GLY A 54 5.80 -1.02 12.99
CA GLY A 54 6.32 -0.47 11.75
C GLY A 54 5.37 0.52 11.09
N SER A 55 5.81 1.03 9.98
CA SER A 55 5.10 2.01 9.17
C SER A 55 5.01 1.47 7.75
N TRP A 56 3.78 1.35 7.26
CA TRP A 56 3.49 0.73 5.97
C TRP A 56 2.89 1.77 5.04
N GLN A 57 3.51 1.98 3.90
CA GLN A 57 3.07 2.95 2.91
C GLN A 57 2.76 2.19 1.62
N ILE A 58 1.51 2.20 1.22
CA ILE A 58 1.05 1.51 0.01
C ILE A 58 0.49 2.56 -0.96
N ARG A 59 1.01 2.55 -2.17
CA ARG A 59 0.70 3.54 -3.17
C ARG A 59 0.17 2.89 -4.43
N ASP A 60 -0.86 3.49 -4.99
CA ASP A 60 -1.29 3.18 -6.35
C ASP A 60 -0.28 3.82 -7.30
N GLY A 61 0.60 3.00 -7.84
CA GLY A 61 1.62 3.47 -8.78
C GLY A 61 1.13 3.61 -10.21
N GLY A 62 -0.10 3.14 -10.45
CA GLY A 62 -0.65 3.07 -11.78
C GLY A 62 -0.09 1.90 -12.59
N VAL A 63 -0.86 1.49 -13.59
CA VAL A 63 -0.45 0.41 -14.49
C VAL A 63 0.33 1.03 -15.65
N PRO A 64 1.61 0.68 -15.83
CA PRO A 64 2.39 1.24 -16.92
C PRO A 64 1.98 0.61 -18.25
N GLU A 65 2.26 1.33 -19.30
CA GLU A 65 2.13 0.80 -20.65
C GLU A 65 3.12 -0.36 -20.84
N THR A 66 2.62 -1.49 -21.33
CA THR A 66 3.44 -2.71 -21.38
C THR A 66 4.53 -2.63 -22.44
N ASP A 67 4.33 -1.86 -23.48
CA ASP A 67 5.24 -1.79 -24.60
C ASP A 67 6.19 -0.59 -24.54
N GLY A 68 5.97 0.29 -23.58
CA GLY A 68 6.77 1.50 -23.50
C GLY A 68 7.94 1.36 -22.55
N PRO A 69 9.15 1.64 -22.98
CA PRO A 69 10.29 1.64 -22.09
C PRO A 69 10.19 2.73 -21.02
N ASP A 70 9.43 3.76 -21.29
CA ASP A 70 9.27 4.88 -20.38
C ASP A 70 8.18 4.65 -19.34
N GLY A 71 7.46 3.54 -19.45
CA GLY A 71 6.46 3.18 -18.47
C GLY A 71 5.35 4.20 -18.31
N ALA A 72 4.88 4.79 -19.41
CA ALA A 72 3.74 5.72 -19.34
C ALA A 72 2.57 5.03 -18.65
N ILE A 73 1.98 5.72 -17.68
CA ILE A 73 0.88 5.15 -16.90
C ILE A 73 -0.41 5.30 -17.70
N VAL A 74 -1.08 4.18 -17.95
CA VAL A 74 -2.31 4.15 -18.76
C VAL A 74 -3.57 4.01 -17.93
N SER A 75 -3.47 3.57 -16.69
CA SER A 75 -4.63 3.45 -15.81
C SER A 75 -4.19 3.40 -14.35
N ALA A 76 -5.14 3.61 -13.44
CA ALA A 76 -4.92 3.35 -12.03
C ALA A 76 -4.85 1.84 -11.79
N SER A 77 -4.08 1.43 -10.82
CA SER A 77 -4.15 0.07 -10.31
C SER A 77 -5.30 -0.05 -9.31
N VAL A 78 -5.81 -1.25 -9.12
CA VAL A 78 -6.75 -1.54 -8.04
C VAL A 78 -5.96 -2.23 -6.94
N VAL A 79 -5.82 -1.55 -5.81
CA VAL A 79 -5.00 -2.01 -4.71
C VAL A 79 -5.89 -2.34 -3.52
N THR A 80 -5.68 -3.50 -2.93
CA THR A 80 -6.33 -3.89 -1.68
C THR A 80 -5.26 -4.02 -0.60
N VAL A 81 -5.51 -3.42 0.55
CA VAL A 81 -4.67 -3.55 1.73
C VAL A 81 -5.44 -4.39 2.75
N ASP A 82 -4.87 -5.54 3.10
CA ASP A 82 -5.51 -6.53 3.95
C ASP A 82 -4.73 -6.66 5.26
N PRO A 83 -5.37 -6.39 6.41
CA PRO A 83 -4.73 -6.64 7.69
C PRO A 83 -4.43 -8.11 7.90
N ASN A 84 -3.50 -8.40 8.79
CA ASN A 84 -3.12 -9.78 9.09
C ASN A 84 -4.26 -10.50 9.85
N GLY A 85 -4.67 -11.64 9.33
CA GLY A 85 -5.64 -12.50 10.01
C GLY A 85 -6.95 -11.78 10.33
N SER A 86 -7.26 -11.67 11.62
CA SER A 86 -8.47 -11.00 12.11
C SER A 86 -8.22 -9.57 12.57
N ASP A 87 -7.01 -9.05 12.39
CA ASP A 87 -6.71 -7.67 12.72
C ASP A 87 -7.58 -6.71 11.88
N THR A 88 -7.79 -5.52 12.39
CA THR A 88 -8.54 -4.47 11.71
C THR A 88 -7.70 -3.21 11.57
N LEU A 89 -8.12 -2.33 10.69
CA LEU A 89 -7.52 -1.02 10.53
C LEU A 89 -8.51 0.03 11.01
N ALA A 90 -8.03 0.96 11.81
CA ALA A 90 -8.86 2.04 12.34
C ALA A 90 -8.19 3.39 12.09
N GLY A 91 -8.99 4.44 12.02
CA GLY A 91 -8.50 5.81 11.84
C GLY A 91 -9.42 6.63 10.98
N LEU A 92 -8.91 7.72 10.45
CA LEU A 92 -9.68 8.63 9.62
C LEU A 92 -9.13 8.61 8.19
N ASN A 93 -10.03 8.68 7.23
CA ASN A 93 -9.63 8.93 5.85
C ASN A 93 -9.27 10.41 5.68
N GLN A 94 -8.84 10.79 4.47
CA GLN A 94 -8.42 12.18 4.20
C GLN A 94 -9.52 13.21 4.41
N GLU A 95 -10.77 12.77 4.43
CA GLU A 95 -11.93 13.65 4.63
C GLU A 95 -12.33 13.74 6.09
N GLY A 96 -11.63 13.04 6.97
CA GLY A 96 -11.91 13.02 8.39
C GLY A 96 -13.01 12.04 8.80
N THR A 97 -13.46 11.18 7.89
CA THR A 97 -14.44 10.16 8.21
C THR A 97 -13.77 8.97 8.89
N GLU A 98 -14.31 8.56 10.01
CA GLU A 98 -13.81 7.39 10.72
C GLU A 98 -13.95 6.13 9.87
N GLN A 99 -12.89 5.36 9.83
CA GLN A 99 -12.83 4.11 9.09
C GLN A 99 -12.40 3.00 10.05
N ASP A 100 -13.10 1.88 9.97
CA ASP A 100 -12.76 0.70 10.75
C ASP A 100 -13.16 -0.51 9.90
N GLY A 101 -12.20 -1.20 9.37
CA GLY A 101 -12.48 -2.29 8.46
C GLY A 101 -11.39 -3.33 8.41
N LYS A 102 -11.74 -4.48 7.87
CA LYS A 102 -10.82 -5.59 7.72
C LYS A 102 -9.91 -5.45 6.54
N TYR A 103 -10.28 -4.66 5.57
CA TYR A 103 -9.37 -4.28 4.50
C TYR A 103 -9.83 -2.98 3.86
N PHE A 104 -8.91 -2.36 3.17
CA PHE A 104 -9.14 -1.11 2.47
C PHE A 104 -8.82 -1.28 1.00
N LYS A 105 -9.65 -0.73 0.17
CA LYS A 105 -9.50 -0.84 -1.27
C LYS A 105 -9.50 0.54 -1.91
N ASN A 106 -8.57 0.74 -2.81
CA ASN A 106 -8.49 1.96 -3.60
C ASN A 106 -9.47 1.88 -4.77
N THR A 107 -10.73 2.07 -4.48
CA THR A 107 -11.82 1.97 -5.46
C THR A 107 -11.98 3.29 -6.21
N GLY A 108 -11.96 3.22 -7.54
CA GLY A 108 -12.01 4.42 -8.36
C GLY A 108 -10.81 5.32 -8.16
N GLY A 109 -9.70 4.74 -7.74
CA GLY A 109 -8.50 5.48 -7.42
C GLY A 109 -7.77 6.04 -8.63
N LYS A 110 -6.73 6.78 -8.33
CA LYS A 110 -5.86 7.41 -9.33
C LYS A 110 -4.42 7.10 -9.00
N PRO A 111 -3.56 7.05 -10.01
CA PRO A 111 -2.12 6.92 -9.75
C PRO A 111 -1.66 8.02 -8.79
N GLY A 112 -0.91 7.63 -7.78
CA GLY A 112 -0.48 8.52 -6.72
C GLY A 112 -1.31 8.47 -5.45
N ASP A 113 -2.47 7.84 -5.46
CA ASP A 113 -3.23 7.59 -4.23
C ASP A 113 -2.39 6.73 -3.28
N GLU A 114 -2.47 7.02 -1.99
CA GLU A 114 -1.59 6.38 -1.02
C GLU A 114 -2.31 6.21 0.32
N ILE A 115 -2.05 5.10 0.99
CA ILE A 115 -2.46 4.89 2.37
C ILE A 115 -1.24 4.63 3.23
N HIS A 116 -1.19 5.27 4.39
CA HIS A 116 -0.11 5.11 5.35
C HIS A 116 -0.68 4.54 6.64
N ILE A 117 -0.15 3.41 7.06
CA ILE A 117 -0.64 2.65 8.21
C ILE A 117 0.52 2.46 9.18
N ILE A 118 0.24 2.57 10.47
CA ILE A 118 1.20 2.34 11.53
C ILE A 118 0.73 1.19 12.41
N ASN A 119 1.58 0.19 12.58
CA ASN A 119 1.40 -0.83 13.60
C ASN A 119 2.18 -0.42 14.84
N THR A 120 1.46 -0.25 15.94
CA THR A 120 2.04 0.24 17.19
C THR A 120 2.45 -0.88 18.16
N GLY A 121 2.20 -2.13 17.78
CA GLY A 121 2.41 -3.28 18.64
C GLY A 121 1.19 -3.64 19.48
N ALA A 122 0.08 -2.94 19.29
CA ALA A 122 -1.19 -3.26 19.95
C ALA A 122 -1.76 -4.58 19.41
N THR A 123 -2.69 -5.17 20.17
CA THR A 123 -3.17 -6.51 19.85
C THR A 123 -4.23 -6.57 18.75
N ASP A 124 -4.83 -5.45 18.39
CA ASP A 124 -6.07 -5.51 17.61
C ASP A 124 -6.04 -4.90 16.22
N GLY A 125 -5.00 -4.22 15.85
CA GLY A 125 -5.03 -3.65 14.51
C GLY A 125 -4.05 -2.52 14.30
N GLY A 126 -3.94 -2.14 13.05
CA GLY A 126 -3.14 -1.02 12.62
C GLY A 126 -3.92 0.27 12.68
N LEU A 127 -3.21 1.38 12.71
CA LEU A 127 -3.79 2.70 12.73
C LEU A 127 -3.52 3.39 11.39
N ILE A 128 -4.57 3.86 10.75
CA ILE A 128 -4.42 4.63 9.53
C ILE A 128 -3.91 6.01 9.91
N ALA A 129 -2.68 6.30 9.50
CA ALA A 129 -2.06 7.59 9.80
C ALA A 129 -2.50 8.66 8.81
N SER A 130 -2.65 8.31 7.54
CA SER A 130 -3.12 9.23 6.52
C SER A 130 -3.57 8.47 5.27
N THR A 131 -4.46 9.10 4.51
CA THR A 131 -4.84 8.61 3.19
C THR A 131 -4.81 9.76 2.20
N LYS A 132 -4.50 9.43 0.96
CA LYS A 132 -4.67 10.31 -0.18
C LYS A 132 -5.43 9.52 -1.23
N GLY A 133 -6.51 10.09 -1.72
CA GLY A 133 -7.36 9.42 -2.69
C GLY A 133 -8.51 8.65 -2.04
N ASN A 134 -9.12 7.77 -2.81
CA ASN A 134 -10.36 7.12 -2.41
C ASN A 134 -10.07 5.71 -1.88
N TRP A 135 -9.95 5.59 -0.57
CA TRP A 135 -9.74 4.31 0.13
C TRP A 135 -10.99 3.96 0.91
N ILE A 136 -11.60 2.84 0.59
CA ILE A 136 -12.87 2.41 1.18
C ILE A 136 -12.63 1.18 2.05
N ALA A 137 -13.12 1.24 3.29
CA ALA A 137 -13.09 0.11 4.21
C ALA A 137 -14.15 -0.93 3.82
N GLU A 138 -13.81 -2.19 3.93
CA GLU A 138 -14.73 -3.30 3.64
C GLU A 138 -14.66 -4.40 4.69
#